data_4cdc89d9db5d345582a919de185398a1
#
_entry.id   4cdc89d9db5d345582a919de185398a1
#
_cell.length_a   1.000
_cell.length_b   1.000
_cell.length_c   1.000
_cell.angle_alpha   90.00
_cell.angle_beta   90.00
_cell.angle_gamma   90.00
#
_symmetry.space_group_name_H-M   'P 1'
#
loop_
_entity.id
_entity.type
_entity.pdbx_description
1 polymer ?
#
loop_
_entity_poly.entity_id
_entity_poly.type
_entity_poly.pdbx_seq_one_letter_code
_entity_poly.pdbx_strand_id
1 'polypeptide(L)'
;MKRIVIVLSVLALAASLGSFAQAKTGGGVFVPVRGQNIIQTLNKMYTPAQLSAGVYVGSEVCLACHTKEAGWRDTLHSHALRKPMGMYTLQPGKGVLANYLGGPKDDFMMGLDFNTLSGTPFDSLKPNAPILSYRASDDTYWIQLGPNGIKLQVVATWAGQSVGNGQRYMVRIPVSDRPNGYSASIYFAPFAWSGTGYTSNASSWYTGNVPNYSPGIASSALVPLQGQNYMATCSGCHITGIQAVGQTPQGEKVVTPYTAVLVPQNSPDYPDLTGNGTPSLANIGCEDCHGPGSAHVASNGDPSKILNPSDISNNQQRSEVCLQCHVQVASAPNKTWGFPYDETDNKPFIISNPPDPLSQYQVFTGQKWPDGVHYIDERVDDFTSSAHYQGAHGIACNDCHDPHEVTLNDNQVRTTITHGGNTVNNVNVDDDSFCLACHNGQYFGGFPVSDVIKWKKPGFQAPIPNNIRAAIEAHTHHPYGAANPDGSPRILGESRCVTCHMAPTAGHGDVSGFSHTFIPAAPQDTITYQNVTGLHYGGSGNVNACASSCHRNQVRIWTDVPIDNSSPNNKFGVGYMNGAAVSLAQHLVTYFGPGGLWWNTTPSSSSSSKSQGN
;
A
#
# COMPACT_ATOMS: atom_id res chain seq x y z
N MET A 1 28.21 29.30 40.73
CA MET A 1 26.76 29.11 40.64
C MET A 1 26.21 28.91 39.21
N LYS A 2 26.69 29.59 38.16
CA LYS A 2 26.17 29.43 36.80
C LYS A 2 26.38 28.03 36.14
N ARG A 3 27.46 27.31 36.51
CA ARG A 3 27.75 25.97 35.95
C ARG A 3 26.88 24.83 36.51
N ILE A 4 26.41 24.97 37.74
CA ILE A 4 25.52 23.96 38.38
C ILE A 4 24.10 24.02 37.83
N VAL A 5 23.63 25.21 37.45
CA VAL A 5 22.28 25.37 36.86
C VAL A 5 22.18 24.76 35.47
N ILE A 6 23.27 24.81 34.67
CA ILE A 6 23.31 24.22 33.32
C ILE A 6 23.32 22.68 33.40
N VAL A 7 24.04 22.09 34.37
CA VAL A 7 24.07 20.62 34.53
C VAL A 7 22.73 20.09 35.02
N LEU A 8 22.04 20.82 35.91
CA LEU A 8 20.71 20.44 36.37
C LEU A 8 19.64 20.56 35.24
N SER A 9 19.78 21.57 34.37
CA SER A 9 18.89 21.72 33.20
C SER A 9 19.08 20.62 32.16
N VAL A 10 20.31 20.17 31.93
CA VAL A 10 20.60 19.06 31.00
C VAL A 10 20.15 17.74 31.58
N LEU A 11 20.31 17.50 32.90
CA LEU A 11 19.79 16.31 33.55
C LEU A 11 18.25 16.27 33.59
N ALA A 12 17.59 17.40 33.77
CA ALA A 12 16.13 17.49 33.70
C ALA A 12 15.63 17.26 32.26
N LEU A 13 16.37 17.75 31.24
CA LEU A 13 16.04 17.51 29.84
C LEU A 13 16.27 16.06 29.42
N ALA A 14 17.36 15.43 29.91
CA ALA A 14 17.62 14.00 29.66
C ALA A 14 16.58 13.10 30.36
N ALA A 15 16.12 13.46 31.57
CA ALA A 15 15.04 12.75 32.24
C ALA A 15 13.70 12.93 31.54
N SER A 16 13.43 14.11 30.94
CA SER A 16 12.21 14.34 30.14
C SER A 16 12.26 13.62 28.80
N LEU A 17 13.43 13.52 28.17
CA LEU A 17 13.60 12.73 26.93
C LEU A 17 13.49 11.21 27.18
N GLY A 18 13.97 10.73 28.33
CA GLY A 18 13.75 9.33 28.76
C GLY A 18 12.27 9.02 29.01
N SER A 19 11.50 9.96 29.53
CA SER A 19 10.04 9.83 29.74
C SER A 19 9.27 9.89 28.42
N PHE A 20 9.75 10.64 27.43
CA PHE A 20 9.16 10.69 26.09
C PHE A 20 9.42 9.41 25.28
N ALA A 21 10.55 8.73 25.47
CA ALA A 21 10.80 7.44 24.85
C ALA A 21 9.88 6.34 25.42
N GLN A 22 9.47 6.43 26.69
CA GLN A 22 8.47 5.55 27.30
C GLN A 22 7.03 5.91 26.94
N ALA A 23 6.74 7.18 26.61
CA ALA A 23 5.40 7.61 26.18
C ALA A 23 5.11 7.29 24.69
N LYS A 24 6.09 6.86 23.91
CA LYS A 24 5.90 6.33 22.54
C LYS A 24 5.39 4.89 22.50
N THR A 25 5.53 4.13 23.55
CA THR A 25 4.77 2.91 23.76
C THR A 25 3.43 3.34 24.34
N GLY A 26 2.39 3.45 23.50
CA GLY A 26 1.05 3.86 23.88
C GLY A 26 0.69 3.29 25.25
N GLY A 27 0.22 4.15 26.17
CA GLY A 27 0.09 3.92 27.60
C GLY A 27 -0.76 2.74 28.09
N GLY A 28 -0.63 1.61 27.43
CA GLY A 28 -0.97 0.31 27.99
C GLY A 28 0.13 -0.10 28.93
N VAL A 29 -0.20 -0.61 30.10
CA VAL A 29 0.71 -1.36 30.92
C VAL A 29 1.07 -2.61 30.11
N PHE A 30 1.94 -2.43 29.12
CA PHE A 30 2.67 -3.53 28.53
C PHE A 30 3.68 -3.94 29.60
N VAL A 31 3.26 -4.74 30.54
CA VAL A 31 4.20 -5.54 31.31
C VAL A 31 4.88 -6.39 30.26
N PRO A 32 6.21 -6.28 30.06
CA PRO A 32 6.91 -7.18 29.18
C PRO A 32 6.68 -8.57 29.75
N VAL A 33 5.74 -9.26 29.14
CA VAL A 33 5.35 -10.60 29.51
C VAL A 33 6.50 -11.46 29.03
N ARG A 34 7.46 -11.70 29.91
CA ARG A 34 8.49 -12.70 29.64
C ARG A 34 7.75 -13.98 29.23
N GLY A 35 8.25 -14.73 28.24
CA GLY A 35 7.60 -15.82 27.53
C GLY A 35 6.65 -16.76 28.29
N GLN A 36 6.82 -16.92 29.59
CA GLN A 36 5.94 -17.76 30.42
C GLN A 36 4.48 -17.28 30.48
N ASN A 37 4.22 -15.98 30.52
CA ASN A 37 2.85 -15.47 30.59
C ASN A 37 2.14 -15.54 29.24
N ILE A 38 2.88 -15.43 28.14
CA ILE A 38 2.34 -15.60 26.77
C ILE A 38 1.90 -17.04 26.59
N ILE A 39 2.74 -18.01 26.94
CA ILE A 39 2.40 -19.44 26.88
C ILE A 39 1.21 -19.75 27.76
N GLN A 40 1.10 -19.18 28.96
CA GLN A 40 -0.06 -19.36 29.82
C GLN A 40 -1.33 -18.78 29.20
N THR A 41 -1.24 -17.64 28.53
CA THR A 41 -2.38 -17.04 27.84
C THR A 41 -2.81 -17.90 26.65
N LEU A 42 -1.87 -18.35 25.83
CA LEU A 42 -2.14 -19.27 24.72
C LEU A 42 -2.79 -20.57 25.17
N ASN A 43 -2.30 -21.17 26.27
CA ASN A 43 -2.88 -22.40 26.85
C ASN A 43 -4.30 -22.23 27.42
N LYS A 44 -4.72 -20.98 27.68
CA LYS A 44 -6.12 -20.68 28.04
C LYS A 44 -7.02 -20.56 26.83
N MET A 45 -6.49 -20.14 25.71
CA MET A 45 -7.23 -19.88 24.47
C MET A 45 -7.30 -21.12 23.56
N TYR A 46 -6.24 -21.92 23.55
CA TYR A 46 -6.06 -23.04 22.64
C TYR A 46 -5.61 -24.30 23.33
N THR A 47 -6.03 -25.45 22.82
CA THR A 47 -5.54 -26.74 23.26
C THR A 47 -4.09 -26.99 22.80
N PRO A 48 -3.31 -27.86 23.46
CA PRO A 48 -1.97 -28.23 23.01
C PRO A 48 -1.93 -28.75 21.58
N ALA A 49 -2.97 -29.47 21.13
CA ALA A 49 -3.08 -29.95 19.76
C ALA A 49 -3.22 -28.80 18.76
N GLN A 50 -4.04 -27.79 19.06
CA GLN A 50 -4.18 -26.60 18.23
C GLN A 50 -2.87 -25.79 18.15
N LEU A 51 -2.18 -25.61 19.29
CA LEU A 51 -0.90 -24.92 19.33
C LEU A 51 0.17 -25.63 18.50
N SER A 52 0.19 -26.96 18.55
CA SER A 52 1.12 -27.76 17.73
C SER A 52 0.76 -27.80 16.24
N ALA A 53 -0.52 -27.72 15.92
CA ALA A 53 -1.00 -27.68 14.53
C ALA A 53 -0.72 -26.32 13.86
N GLY A 54 -0.45 -25.28 14.64
CA GLY A 54 -0.18 -23.93 14.18
C GLY A 54 -1.46 -23.08 14.15
N VAL A 55 -1.56 -22.13 15.10
CA VAL A 55 -2.56 -21.05 15.09
C VAL A 55 -1.86 -19.71 15.06
N TYR A 56 -2.53 -18.72 14.51
CA TYR A 56 -2.02 -17.35 14.45
C TYR A 56 -2.18 -16.70 15.84
N VAL A 57 -1.12 -16.07 16.31
CA VAL A 57 -1.04 -15.50 17.68
C VAL A 57 -0.94 -13.98 17.67
N GLY A 58 -0.57 -13.39 16.55
CA GLY A 58 -0.48 -11.95 16.30
C GLY A 58 0.90 -11.34 16.57
N SER A 59 1.18 -10.26 15.87
CA SER A 59 2.49 -9.60 15.83
C SER A 59 2.97 -9.14 17.21
N GLU A 60 2.08 -8.74 18.11
CA GLU A 60 2.47 -8.30 19.45
C GLU A 60 3.08 -9.43 20.29
N VAL A 61 2.68 -10.67 20.04
CA VAL A 61 3.30 -11.85 20.65
C VAL A 61 4.73 -12.03 20.13
N CYS A 62 4.93 -11.85 18.83
CA CYS A 62 6.26 -11.95 18.19
C CYS A 62 7.21 -10.85 18.69
N LEU A 63 6.73 -9.61 18.72
CA LEU A 63 7.51 -8.44 19.11
C LEU A 63 7.90 -8.42 20.60
N ALA A 64 7.26 -9.24 21.44
CA ALA A 64 7.68 -9.42 22.84
C ALA A 64 9.09 -10.04 22.95
N CYS A 65 9.52 -10.79 21.92
CA CYS A 65 10.86 -11.39 21.84
C CYS A 65 11.70 -10.77 20.72
N HIS A 66 11.12 -10.48 19.56
CA HIS A 66 11.77 -9.91 18.38
C HIS A 66 11.73 -8.38 18.38
N THR A 67 12.30 -7.76 19.41
CA THR A 67 12.23 -6.30 19.62
C THR A 67 12.95 -5.48 18.53
N LYS A 68 13.88 -6.09 17.81
CA LYS A 68 14.59 -5.43 16.69
C LYS A 68 13.66 -5.15 15.52
N GLU A 69 12.63 -5.96 15.35
CA GLU A 69 11.65 -5.86 14.27
C GLU A 69 10.47 -4.92 14.62
N ALA A 70 10.58 -4.16 15.71
CA ALA A 70 9.53 -3.24 16.15
C ALA A 70 9.24 -2.10 15.16
N GLY A 71 10.15 -1.84 14.22
CA GLY A 71 9.95 -0.92 13.10
C GLY A 71 8.76 -1.29 12.21
N TRP A 72 8.37 -2.56 12.17
CA TRP A 72 7.16 -3.01 11.48
C TRP A 72 5.91 -2.23 11.92
N ARG A 73 5.80 -1.82 13.19
CA ARG A 73 4.67 -1.03 13.68
C ARG A 73 4.50 0.32 12.99
N ASP A 74 5.53 0.81 12.36
CA ASP A 74 5.49 2.08 11.62
C ASP A 74 5.18 1.89 10.12
N THR A 75 5.13 0.64 9.64
CA THR A 75 4.84 0.31 8.24
C THR A 75 3.35 0.36 7.93
N LEU A 76 3.00 0.49 6.65
CA LEU A 76 1.60 0.43 6.20
C LEU A 76 0.96 -0.94 6.42
N HIS A 77 1.75 -2.02 6.45
CA HIS A 77 1.26 -3.35 6.75
C HIS A 77 0.57 -3.43 8.12
N SER A 78 1.14 -2.79 9.13
CA SER A 78 0.57 -2.78 10.48
C SER A 78 -0.67 -1.91 10.63
N HIS A 79 -1.01 -1.12 9.61
CA HIS A 79 -2.00 -0.05 9.70
C HIS A 79 -3.03 -0.04 8.56
N ALA A 80 -3.13 -1.12 7.80
CA ALA A 80 -4.05 -1.19 6.66
C ALA A 80 -5.50 -1.01 7.08
N LEU A 81 -5.89 -1.56 8.24
CA LEU A 81 -7.24 -1.53 8.77
C LEU A 81 -7.23 -1.10 10.24
N ARG A 82 -8.02 -0.09 10.60
CA ARG A 82 -8.03 0.50 11.94
C ARG A 82 -9.43 0.74 12.47
N LYS A 83 -9.57 0.62 13.78
CA LYS A 83 -10.76 1.09 14.49
C LYS A 83 -10.88 2.62 14.37
N PRO A 84 -12.05 3.19 14.08
CA PRO A 84 -12.24 4.62 14.09
C PRO A 84 -12.12 5.17 15.51
N MET A 85 -11.11 6.00 15.78
CA MET A 85 -10.84 6.58 17.09
C MET A 85 -10.41 8.04 16.96
N GLY A 86 -11.20 8.96 17.51
CA GLY A 86 -10.90 10.40 17.47
C GLY A 86 -9.69 10.83 18.28
N MET A 87 -9.27 10.04 19.26
CA MET A 87 -8.20 10.40 20.18
C MET A 87 -6.78 10.11 19.69
N TYR A 88 -6.62 9.31 18.62
CA TYR A 88 -5.30 8.89 18.14
C TYR A 88 -4.70 9.81 17.07
N THR A 89 -4.85 11.10 17.26
CA THR A 89 -4.58 12.12 16.24
C THR A 89 -3.25 12.84 16.42
N LEU A 90 -2.29 12.27 17.15
CA LEU A 90 -1.06 12.98 17.49
C LEU A 90 -0.03 13.08 16.35
N GLN A 91 -0.26 12.45 15.22
CA GLN A 91 0.57 12.62 14.03
C GLN A 91 -0.32 12.79 12.79
N PRO A 92 -0.11 13.83 11.98
CA PRO A 92 -0.74 13.94 10.69
C PRO A 92 -0.50 12.66 9.87
N GLY A 93 -1.55 12.12 9.25
CA GLY A 93 -1.47 10.90 8.47
C GLY A 93 -1.46 9.57 9.24
N LYS A 94 -1.32 9.58 10.57
CA LYS A 94 -1.37 8.37 11.41
C LYS A 94 -2.63 8.29 12.27
N GLY A 95 -3.55 9.22 12.12
CA GLY A 95 -4.86 9.19 12.76
C GLY A 95 -5.76 8.12 12.16
N VAL A 96 -6.65 7.61 12.97
CA VAL A 96 -7.58 6.54 12.60
C VAL A 96 -8.72 7.02 11.72
N LEU A 97 -9.11 8.27 11.91
CA LEU A 97 -9.79 9.08 10.92
C LEU A 97 -8.75 10.08 10.42
N ALA A 98 -8.64 10.27 9.12
CA ALA A 98 -7.71 11.24 8.58
C ALA A 98 -7.89 12.58 9.30
N ASN A 99 -6.85 13.03 9.99
CA ASN A 99 -6.91 14.20 10.87
C ASN A 99 -6.22 15.38 10.20
N TYR A 100 -6.76 15.78 9.06
CA TYR A 100 -6.39 17.04 8.43
C TYR A 100 -7.39 18.12 8.81
N LEU A 101 -6.96 19.37 8.83
CA LEU A 101 -7.87 20.50 8.99
C LEU A 101 -8.96 20.41 7.90
N GLY A 102 -10.22 20.28 8.34
CA GLY A 102 -11.34 20.02 7.44
C GLY A 102 -11.38 18.58 6.87
N GLY A 103 -10.76 17.63 7.54
CA GLY A 103 -10.80 16.21 7.17
C GLY A 103 -12.03 15.48 7.73
N PRO A 104 -12.18 14.18 7.41
CA PRO A 104 -13.38 13.41 7.75
C PRO A 104 -13.66 13.32 9.25
N LYS A 105 -12.65 13.41 10.11
CA LYS A 105 -12.86 13.46 11.56
C LYS A 105 -13.70 14.65 11.96
N ASP A 106 -13.37 15.83 11.45
CA ASP A 106 -14.10 17.06 11.78
C ASP A 106 -15.51 16.99 11.23
N ASP A 107 -15.70 16.44 10.03
CA ASP A 107 -17.01 16.25 9.40
C ASP A 107 -17.93 15.34 10.24
N PHE A 108 -17.40 14.23 10.78
CA PHE A 108 -18.14 13.36 11.69
C PHE A 108 -18.46 14.05 13.03
N MET A 109 -17.48 14.75 13.61
CA MET A 109 -17.65 15.39 14.92
C MET A 109 -18.61 16.58 14.86
N MET A 110 -18.65 17.31 13.74
CA MET A 110 -19.59 18.41 13.51
C MET A 110 -21.00 17.94 13.14
N GLY A 111 -21.15 16.66 12.77
CA GLY A 111 -22.43 16.13 12.34
C GLY A 111 -22.83 16.62 10.95
N LEU A 112 -21.92 16.57 9.99
CA LEU A 112 -22.12 17.08 8.63
C LEU A 112 -23.32 16.41 7.97
N ASP A 113 -24.31 17.23 7.55
CA ASP A 113 -25.52 16.80 6.85
C ASP A 113 -25.49 17.27 5.38
N PHE A 114 -25.22 16.34 4.48
CA PHE A 114 -25.17 16.63 3.05
C PHE A 114 -26.52 17.02 2.42
N ASN A 115 -27.64 16.75 3.10
CA ASN A 115 -28.95 17.18 2.63
C ASN A 115 -29.14 18.69 2.73
N THR A 116 -28.42 19.37 3.60
CA THR A 116 -28.47 20.82 3.83
C THR A 116 -27.48 21.61 2.96
N LEU A 117 -26.54 20.92 2.31
CA LEU A 117 -25.52 21.54 1.47
C LEU A 117 -25.92 21.52 0.00
N SER A 118 -25.29 22.36 -0.81
CA SER A 118 -25.48 22.39 -2.28
C SER A 118 -24.14 22.36 -2.99
N GLY A 119 -24.11 21.81 -4.21
CA GLY A 119 -22.89 21.64 -4.99
C GLY A 119 -22.03 20.48 -4.49
N THR A 120 -22.64 19.50 -3.84
CA THR A 120 -21.97 18.33 -3.32
C THR A 120 -22.09 17.13 -4.28
N PRO A 121 -21.17 16.15 -4.22
CA PRO A 121 -21.32 14.90 -4.98
C PRO A 121 -22.59 14.12 -4.66
N PHE A 122 -23.28 14.46 -3.57
CA PHE A 122 -24.48 13.79 -3.08
C PHE A 122 -25.79 14.53 -3.41
N ASP A 123 -25.76 15.60 -4.18
CA ASP A 123 -26.95 16.39 -4.48
C ASP A 123 -28.06 15.57 -5.18
N SER A 124 -27.67 14.61 -6.00
CA SER A 124 -28.61 13.68 -6.66
C SER A 124 -29.25 12.66 -5.72
N LEU A 125 -28.72 12.49 -4.51
CA LEU A 125 -29.22 11.53 -3.53
C LEU A 125 -30.24 12.15 -2.55
N LYS A 126 -30.41 13.47 -2.55
CA LYS A 126 -31.33 14.15 -1.62
C LYS A 126 -32.78 13.70 -1.82
N PRO A 127 -33.56 13.52 -0.76
CA PRO A 127 -33.24 13.81 0.66
C PRO A 127 -32.54 12.66 1.41
N ASN A 128 -31.97 11.68 0.72
CA ASN A 128 -31.33 10.51 1.31
C ASN A 128 -29.78 10.61 1.28
N ALA A 129 -29.25 11.83 1.11
CA ALA A 129 -27.81 12.06 1.19
C ALA A 129 -27.27 11.74 2.60
N PRO A 130 -25.97 11.42 2.73
CA PRO A 130 -25.40 11.03 4.01
C PRO A 130 -25.53 12.09 5.08
N ILE A 131 -25.68 11.64 6.33
CA ILE A 131 -25.55 12.45 7.55
C ILE A 131 -24.50 11.77 8.41
N LEU A 132 -23.41 12.47 8.67
CA LEU A 132 -22.34 11.97 9.52
C LEU A 132 -22.63 12.32 10.97
N SER A 133 -22.23 11.47 11.90
CA SER A 133 -22.37 11.78 13.33
C SER A 133 -21.35 11.04 14.18
N TYR A 134 -21.01 11.65 15.30
CA TYR A 134 -20.13 11.13 16.33
C TYR A 134 -20.88 11.05 17.66
N ARG A 135 -20.68 9.94 18.39
CA ARG A 135 -21.20 9.77 19.73
C ARG A 135 -20.06 9.66 20.74
N ALA A 136 -19.90 10.73 21.53
CA ALA A 136 -18.77 10.87 22.45
C ALA A 136 -18.80 9.89 23.64
N SER A 137 -19.98 9.37 24.02
CA SER A 137 -20.11 8.47 25.17
C SER A 137 -19.37 7.15 25.01
N ASP A 138 -19.14 6.69 23.77
CA ASP A 138 -18.52 5.42 23.43
C ASP A 138 -17.56 5.51 22.24
N ASP A 139 -17.18 6.72 21.82
CA ASP A 139 -16.27 7.01 20.72
C ASP A 139 -16.69 6.30 19.41
N THR A 140 -17.98 6.37 19.07
CA THR A 140 -18.52 5.72 17.87
C THR A 140 -18.88 6.72 16.78
N TYR A 141 -18.68 6.30 15.54
CA TYR A 141 -18.87 7.09 14.32
C TYR A 141 -19.96 6.46 13.47
N TRP A 142 -20.86 7.28 12.94
CA TRP A 142 -22.08 6.82 12.28
C TRP A 142 -22.32 7.53 10.98
N ILE A 143 -22.88 6.81 10.03
CA ILE A 143 -23.30 7.28 8.72
C ILE A 143 -24.79 6.96 8.57
N GLN A 144 -25.63 7.97 8.46
CA GLN A 144 -27.06 7.79 8.25
C GLN A 144 -27.44 8.23 6.83
N LEU A 145 -28.22 7.43 6.13
CA LEU A 145 -28.65 7.68 4.75
C LEU A 145 -29.98 8.42 4.74
N GLY A 146 -29.91 9.74 4.86
CA GLY A 146 -31.08 10.62 5.03
C GLY A 146 -31.66 10.61 6.45
N PRO A 147 -32.56 11.57 6.77
CA PRO A 147 -33.07 11.77 8.13
C PRO A 147 -33.82 10.54 8.70
N ASN A 148 -34.46 9.78 7.83
CA ASN A 148 -35.24 8.59 8.18
C ASN A 148 -34.60 7.28 7.70
N GLY A 149 -33.37 7.37 7.18
CA GLY A 149 -32.69 6.25 6.57
C GLY A 149 -31.94 5.37 7.56
N ILE A 150 -31.35 4.32 7.01
CA ILE A 150 -30.56 3.37 7.77
C ILE A 150 -29.34 4.08 8.40
N LYS A 151 -29.05 3.71 9.63
CA LYS A 151 -27.89 4.22 10.39
C LYS A 151 -26.82 3.14 10.47
N LEU A 152 -25.67 3.40 9.86
CA LEU A 152 -24.55 2.47 9.73
C LEU A 152 -23.45 2.86 10.71
N GLN A 153 -23.02 1.93 11.55
CA GLN A 153 -21.87 2.16 12.43
C GLN A 153 -20.57 1.92 11.64
N VAL A 154 -19.66 2.88 11.69
CA VAL A 154 -18.31 2.69 11.20
C VAL A 154 -17.54 1.83 12.20
N VAL A 155 -17.10 0.65 11.78
CA VAL A 155 -16.37 -0.31 12.65
C VAL A 155 -14.89 -0.35 12.34
N ALA A 156 -14.52 -0.01 11.13
CA ALA A 156 -13.11 0.13 10.72
C ALA A 156 -12.94 1.18 9.62
N THR A 157 -11.73 1.67 9.50
CA THR A 157 -11.29 2.57 8.41
C THR A 157 -10.13 1.92 7.66
N TRP A 158 -10.02 2.22 6.38
CA TRP A 158 -8.94 1.79 5.51
C TRP A 158 -8.34 2.98 4.77
N ALA A 159 -7.00 3.02 4.64
CA ALA A 159 -6.25 4.12 4.06
C ALA A 159 -6.36 5.45 4.85
N GLY A 160 -6.10 6.60 4.22
CA GLY A 160 -6.12 7.91 4.90
C GLY A 160 -4.85 8.23 5.68
N GLN A 161 -3.74 7.52 5.42
CA GLN A 161 -2.48 7.66 6.17
C GLN A 161 -1.67 8.90 5.75
N SER A 162 -1.88 9.41 4.54
CA SER A 162 -1.19 10.57 4.01
C SER A 162 -2.12 11.53 3.27
N VAL A 163 -1.65 12.76 3.07
CA VAL A 163 -2.34 13.73 2.20
C VAL A 163 -2.40 13.15 0.79
N GLY A 164 -3.59 13.13 0.21
CA GLY A 164 -3.82 12.56 -1.11
C GLY A 164 -4.30 11.11 -1.10
N ASN A 165 -4.17 10.40 0.01
CA ASN A 165 -4.77 9.08 0.17
C ASN A 165 -6.20 9.21 0.70
N GLY A 166 -7.15 8.77 -0.09
CA GLY A 166 -8.54 8.69 0.32
C GLY A 166 -8.73 7.74 1.50
N GLN A 167 -9.81 7.94 2.25
CA GLN A 167 -10.18 7.05 3.34
C GLN A 167 -11.51 6.37 3.06
N ARG A 168 -11.56 5.05 3.23
CA ARG A 168 -12.78 4.24 3.12
C ARG A 168 -13.22 3.79 4.51
N TYR A 169 -14.51 3.54 4.62
CA TYR A 169 -15.15 3.16 5.88
C TYR A 169 -15.79 1.79 5.74
N MET A 170 -15.58 0.93 6.71
CA MET A 170 -16.26 -0.36 6.82
C MET A 170 -17.36 -0.25 7.87
N VAL A 171 -18.54 -0.71 7.52
CA VAL A 171 -19.76 -0.60 8.32
C VAL A 171 -20.42 -1.96 8.53
N ARG A 172 -21.15 -2.09 9.65
CA ARG A 172 -22.14 -3.14 9.81
C ARG A 172 -23.50 -2.64 9.37
N ILE A 173 -24.20 -3.49 8.63
CA ILE A 173 -25.51 -3.16 8.09
C ILE A 173 -26.56 -3.67 9.07
N PRO A 174 -27.48 -2.83 9.59
CA PRO A 174 -28.63 -3.30 10.37
C PRO A 174 -29.52 -4.22 9.53
N VAL A 175 -29.83 -5.39 10.11
CA VAL A 175 -30.61 -6.46 9.48
C VAL A 175 -31.75 -6.87 10.38
N SER A 176 -32.98 -6.81 9.88
CA SER A 176 -34.18 -6.95 10.71
C SER A 176 -34.49 -8.38 11.18
N ASP A 177 -34.01 -9.39 10.44
CA ASP A 177 -34.30 -10.80 10.67
C ASP A 177 -33.18 -11.57 11.41
N ARG A 178 -32.21 -10.84 12.00
CA ARG A 178 -31.12 -11.45 12.77
C ARG A 178 -31.20 -11.14 14.25
N PRO A 179 -30.85 -12.10 15.11
CA PRO A 179 -30.92 -11.92 16.56
C PRO A 179 -30.06 -10.76 17.07
N ASN A 180 -28.90 -10.54 16.48
CA ASN A 180 -28.00 -9.44 16.83
C ASN A 180 -28.35 -8.12 16.11
N GLY A 181 -29.32 -8.14 15.20
CA GLY A 181 -29.76 -6.96 14.46
C GLY A 181 -28.80 -6.43 13.39
N TYR A 182 -27.71 -7.15 13.07
CA TYR A 182 -26.68 -6.69 12.13
C TYR A 182 -26.22 -7.78 11.16
N SER A 183 -25.57 -7.34 10.07
CA SER A 183 -24.85 -8.23 9.14
C SER A 183 -23.78 -9.04 9.86
N ALA A 184 -23.52 -10.27 9.41
CA ALA A 184 -22.46 -11.11 9.96
C ALA A 184 -21.07 -10.65 9.51
N SER A 185 -21.00 -10.00 8.35
CA SER A 185 -19.80 -9.40 7.78
C SER A 185 -19.81 -7.87 7.89
N ILE A 186 -18.67 -7.25 7.57
CA ILE A 186 -18.55 -5.81 7.39
C ILE A 186 -18.49 -5.47 5.90
N TYR A 187 -19.01 -4.32 5.54
CA TYR A 187 -19.19 -3.86 4.19
C TYR A 187 -18.55 -2.50 3.97
N PHE A 188 -18.07 -2.22 2.76
CA PHE A 188 -17.70 -0.87 2.40
C PHE A 188 -18.91 0.05 2.52
N ALA A 189 -18.73 1.18 3.18
CA ALA A 189 -19.70 2.25 3.14
C ALA A 189 -19.89 2.74 1.70
N PRO A 190 -21.09 3.24 1.33
CA PRO A 190 -21.38 3.64 -0.04
C PRO A 190 -20.64 4.90 -0.49
N PHE A 191 -19.82 5.49 0.35
CA PHE A 191 -19.03 6.67 0.08
C PHE A 191 -17.73 6.68 0.85
N ALA A 192 -16.80 7.49 0.38
CA ALA A 192 -15.47 7.61 0.91
C ALA A 192 -14.99 9.07 0.86
N TRP A 193 -13.97 9.38 1.62
CA TRP A 193 -13.29 10.67 1.58
C TRP A 193 -12.09 10.59 0.64
N SER A 194 -11.93 11.61 -0.23
CA SER A 194 -10.95 11.54 -1.33
C SER A 194 -9.50 11.87 -0.92
N GLY A 195 -9.30 12.45 0.26
CA GLY A 195 -7.98 12.90 0.69
C GLY A 195 -7.43 14.13 -0.04
N THR A 196 -8.20 14.70 -0.98
CA THR A 196 -7.79 15.88 -1.74
C THR A 196 -8.45 17.13 -1.21
N GLY A 197 -7.67 18.02 -0.63
CA GLY A 197 -8.09 19.34 -0.23
C GLY A 197 -8.29 19.51 1.27
N TYR A 198 -7.70 20.58 1.79
CA TYR A 198 -7.80 21.04 3.18
C TYR A 198 -9.03 21.91 3.43
N THR A 199 -9.88 22.07 2.47
CA THR A 199 -11.11 22.80 2.66
C THR A 199 -12.14 21.84 3.17
N SER A 200 -12.64 22.08 4.37
CA SER A 200 -13.83 21.46 4.94
C SER A 200 -14.91 21.46 3.88
N ASN A 201 -15.08 20.41 3.13
CA ASN A 201 -16.11 20.50 2.14
C ASN A 201 -16.58 19.13 1.74
N ALA A 202 -17.84 19.07 1.70
CA ALA A 202 -18.64 18.15 0.98
C ALA A 202 -18.03 17.70 -0.37
N SER A 203 -17.20 18.53 -0.99
CA SER A 203 -16.47 18.22 -2.25
C SER A 203 -15.31 17.24 -2.09
N SER A 204 -14.80 17.04 -0.88
CA SER A 204 -13.76 16.04 -0.61
C SER A 204 -14.31 14.63 -0.42
N TRP A 205 -15.62 14.49 -0.38
CA TRP A 205 -16.29 13.20 -0.33
C TRP A 205 -16.72 12.78 -1.73
N TYR A 206 -16.77 11.49 -1.99
CA TYR A 206 -17.28 10.95 -3.25
C TYR A 206 -18.17 9.73 -3.03
N THR A 207 -19.10 9.54 -3.98
CA THR A 207 -19.95 8.36 -4.01
C THR A 207 -19.17 7.20 -4.60
N GLY A 208 -19.03 6.11 -3.83
CA GLY A 208 -18.78 4.80 -4.40
C GLY A 208 -20.05 4.21 -5.01
N ASN A 209 -20.03 2.94 -5.42
CA ASN A 209 -21.24 2.24 -5.78
C ASN A 209 -22.19 2.24 -4.58
N VAL A 210 -23.20 3.10 -4.61
CA VAL A 210 -24.19 3.22 -3.55
C VAL A 210 -25.21 2.09 -3.76
N PRO A 211 -25.10 0.97 -3.01
CA PRO A 211 -26.21 0.04 -2.98
C PRO A 211 -27.39 0.74 -2.33
N ASN A 212 -28.61 0.42 -2.78
CA ASN A 212 -29.83 0.93 -2.16
C ASN A 212 -30.00 0.33 -0.75
N TYR A 213 -29.33 0.94 0.23
CA TYR A 213 -29.58 0.60 1.63
C TYR A 213 -30.91 1.19 2.06
N SER A 214 -31.87 0.33 2.28
CA SER A 214 -33.17 0.71 2.87
C SER A 214 -33.19 0.40 4.36
N PRO A 215 -33.93 1.17 5.18
CA PRO A 215 -34.13 0.81 6.58
C PRO A 215 -34.71 -0.60 6.73
N GLY A 216 -34.16 -1.37 7.67
CA GLY A 216 -34.69 -2.70 7.99
C GLY A 216 -34.55 -3.72 6.86
N ILE A 217 -33.43 -3.72 6.15
CA ILE A 217 -33.19 -4.73 5.10
C ILE A 217 -33.20 -6.15 5.69
N ALA A 218 -33.78 -7.10 4.95
CA ALA A 218 -33.68 -8.51 5.29
C ALA A 218 -32.28 -9.06 4.97
N SER A 219 -31.87 -10.14 5.63
CA SER A 219 -30.59 -10.82 5.37
C SER A 219 -30.38 -11.17 3.89
N SER A 220 -31.46 -11.53 3.17
CA SER A 220 -31.41 -11.83 1.75
C SER A 220 -30.98 -10.64 0.88
N ALA A 221 -31.22 -9.42 1.33
CA ALA A 221 -30.78 -8.22 0.64
C ALA A 221 -29.26 -7.98 0.69
N LEU A 222 -28.54 -8.68 1.55
CA LEU A 222 -27.08 -8.64 1.60
C LEU A 222 -26.42 -9.45 0.47
N VAL A 223 -27.12 -10.42 -0.10
CA VAL A 223 -26.57 -11.27 -1.17
C VAL A 223 -26.18 -10.48 -2.41
N PRO A 224 -26.98 -9.54 -2.92
CA PRO A 224 -26.58 -8.66 -4.01
C PRO A 224 -25.40 -7.74 -3.67
N LEU A 225 -25.12 -7.52 -2.40
CA LEU A 225 -24.04 -6.64 -1.92
C LEU A 225 -22.72 -7.37 -1.68
N GLN A 226 -22.58 -8.63 -2.10
CA GLN A 226 -21.34 -9.42 -1.83
C GLN A 226 -20.08 -8.77 -2.41
N GLY A 227 -20.17 -8.03 -3.51
CA GLY A 227 -19.05 -7.26 -4.05
C GLY A 227 -18.59 -6.11 -3.14
N GLN A 228 -19.42 -5.69 -2.17
CA GLN A 228 -19.10 -4.70 -1.14
C GLN A 228 -18.73 -5.35 0.20
N ASN A 229 -18.80 -6.66 0.31
CA ASN A 229 -18.46 -7.42 1.51
C ASN A 229 -16.93 -7.43 1.68
N TYR A 230 -16.43 -6.60 2.59
CA TYR A 230 -15.00 -6.45 2.84
C TYR A 230 -14.36 -7.79 3.26
N MET A 231 -15.03 -8.56 4.12
CA MET A 231 -14.46 -9.81 4.59
C MET A 231 -14.34 -10.85 3.47
N ALA A 232 -15.27 -10.89 2.53
CA ALA A 232 -15.23 -11.83 1.41
C ALA A 232 -14.26 -11.44 0.30
N THR A 233 -13.98 -10.12 0.16
CA THR A 233 -13.21 -9.60 -0.99
C THR A 233 -11.79 -9.18 -0.63
N CYS A 234 -11.55 -8.72 0.62
CA CYS A 234 -10.30 -8.07 1.00
C CYS A 234 -9.57 -8.74 2.18
N SER A 235 -10.32 -9.46 3.04
CA SER A 235 -9.77 -9.89 4.32
C SER A 235 -8.55 -10.79 4.21
N GLY A 236 -8.48 -11.69 3.22
CA GLY A 236 -7.36 -12.60 3.10
C GLY A 236 -5.99 -11.94 2.86
N CYS A 237 -6.00 -10.67 2.43
CA CYS A 237 -4.79 -9.85 2.28
C CYS A 237 -4.67 -8.77 3.37
N HIS A 238 -5.72 -8.56 4.19
CA HIS A 238 -5.78 -7.45 5.15
C HIS A 238 -6.08 -7.90 6.58
N ILE A 239 -6.03 -9.20 6.88
CA ILE A 239 -6.06 -9.75 8.23
C ILE A 239 -4.97 -10.81 8.36
N THR A 240 -4.43 -10.97 9.56
CA THR A 240 -3.39 -11.97 9.84
C THR A 240 -4.04 -13.34 10.05
N GLY A 241 -4.00 -14.16 9.00
CA GLY A 241 -4.57 -15.50 8.97
C GLY A 241 -6.10 -15.54 8.92
N ILE A 242 -6.62 -16.58 8.32
CA ILE A 242 -8.05 -16.89 8.24
C ILE A 242 -8.34 -18.13 9.08
N GLN A 243 -9.20 -17.99 10.09
CA GLN A 243 -9.59 -19.12 10.93
C GLN A 243 -10.65 -19.99 10.25
N ALA A 244 -11.62 -19.37 9.60
CA ALA A 244 -12.67 -20.07 8.86
C ALA A 244 -13.32 -19.16 7.82
N VAL A 245 -13.85 -19.77 6.77
CA VAL A 245 -14.76 -19.15 5.82
C VAL A 245 -16.07 -19.89 5.77
N GLY A 246 -17.15 -19.22 5.40
CA GLY A 246 -18.47 -19.84 5.30
C GLY A 246 -19.52 -18.90 4.76
N GLN A 247 -20.77 -19.37 4.84
CA GLN A 247 -21.95 -18.58 4.51
C GLN A 247 -23.01 -18.74 5.59
N THR A 248 -23.76 -17.67 5.82
CA THR A 248 -24.96 -17.76 6.63
C THR A 248 -26.04 -18.56 5.89
N PRO A 249 -27.08 -19.04 6.59
CA PRO A 249 -28.21 -19.72 5.92
C PRO A 249 -28.89 -18.89 4.82
N GLN A 250 -28.75 -17.56 4.87
CA GLN A 250 -29.28 -16.63 3.89
C GLN A 250 -28.29 -16.30 2.77
N GLY A 251 -27.12 -16.93 2.74
CA GLY A 251 -26.12 -16.81 1.68
C GLY A 251 -25.11 -15.67 1.84
N GLU A 252 -25.11 -14.93 2.97
CA GLU A 252 -24.08 -13.93 3.22
C GLU A 252 -22.74 -14.62 3.48
N LYS A 253 -21.71 -14.23 2.73
CA LYS A 253 -20.34 -14.74 2.93
C LYS A 253 -19.72 -14.18 4.20
N VAL A 254 -19.07 -15.04 4.96
CA VAL A 254 -18.46 -14.72 6.24
C VAL A 254 -17.02 -15.25 6.28
N VAL A 255 -16.11 -14.44 6.74
CA VAL A 255 -14.73 -14.82 7.07
C VAL A 255 -14.52 -14.57 8.55
N THR A 256 -14.01 -15.57 9.25
CA THR A 256 -13.69 -15.47 10.68
C THR A 256 -12.18 -15.22 10.82
N PRO A 257 -11.76 -14.05 11.32
CA PRO A 257 -10.38 -13.78 11.66
C PRO A 257 -9.98 -14.50 12.95
N TYR A 258 -8.69 -14.66 13.18
CA TYR A 258 -8.19 -15.03 14.50
C TYR A 258 -8.37 -13.86 15.49
N THR A 259 -8.60 -14.21 16.75
CA THR A 259 -8.63 -13.24 17.86
C THR A 259 -7.20 -12.86 18.25
N ALA A 260 -6.96 -11.56 18.44
CA ALA A 260 -5.68 -11.09 18.92
C ALA A 260 -5.40 -11.54 20.36
N VAL A 261 -4.26 -12.18 20.58
CA VAL A 261 -3.85 -12.69 21.90
C VAL A 261 -3.35 -11.57 22.81
N LEU A 262 -2.58 -10.67 22.23
CA LEU A 262 -2.10 -9.45 22.88
C LEU A 262 -2.54 -8.23 22.08
N VAL A 263 -3.04 -7.25 22.78
CA VAL A 263 -3.46 -5.97 22.18
C VAL A 263 -2.91 -4.84 23.05
N PRO A 264 -2.16 -3.91 22.46
CA PRO A 264 -1.77 -2.69 23.18
C PRO A 264 -3.01 -1.92 23.60
N GLN A 265 -3.00 -1.38 24.82
CA GLN A 265 -4.12 -0.60 25.32
C GLN A 265 -4.43 0.57 24.38
N ASN A 266 -5.71 0.73 24.04
CA ASN A 266 -6.18 1.75 23.11
C ASN A 266 -5.56 1.69 21.70
N SER A 267 -5.01 0.54 21.27
CA SER A 267 -4.55 0.40 19.90
C SER A 267 -5.71 0.46 18.92
N PRO A 268 -5.61 1.29 17.87
CA PRO A 268 -6.58 1.30 16.80
C PRO A 268 -6.46 0.12 15.83
N ASP A 269 -5.34 -0.60 15.87
CA ASP A 269 -4.94 -1.56 14.83
C ASP A 269 -5.61 -2.93 15.00
N TYR A 270 -6.47 -3.08 16.02
CA TYR A 270 -7.20 -4.31 16.35
C TYR A 270 -8.71 -4.08 16.45
N PRO A 271 -9.38 -3.70 15.34
CA PRO A 271 -10.85 -3.57 15.36
C PRO A 271 -11.53 -4.91 15.61
N ASP A 272 -12.73 -4.88 16.19
CA ASP A 272 -13.59 -6.04 16.24
C ASP A 272 -14.29 -6.26 14.90
N LEU A 273 -13.73 -7.12 14.07
CA LEU A 273 -14.26 -7.42 12.73
C LEU A 273 -15.44 -8.39 12.76
N THR A 274 -15.67 -9.07 13.89
CA THR A 274 -16.75 -10.06 14.04
C THR A 274 -17.98 -9.52 14.75
N GLY A 275 -17.86 -8.43 15.52
CA GLY A 275 -18.92 -7.86 16.33
C GLY A 275 -19.25 -8.66 17.60
N ASN A 276 -18.32 -9.49 18.04
CA ASN A 276 -18.44 -10.31 19.25
C ASN A 276 -17.79 -9.66 20.48
N GLY A 277 -17.26 -8.45 20.35
CA GLY A 277 -16.58 -7.72 21.42
C GLY A 277 -15.10 -8.08 21.58
N THR A 278 -14.55 -8.93 20.71
CA THR A 278 -13.13 -9.33 20.78
C THR A 278 -12.30 -8.69 19.66
N PRO A 279 -11.09 -8.19 19.97
CA PRO A 279 -10.18 -7.67 18.97
C PRO A 279 -9.75 -8.75 17.96
N SER A 280 -9.81 -8.44 16.68
CA SER A 280 -9.38 -9.33 15.60
C SER A 280 -7.91 -9.10 15.25
N LEU A 281 -7.22 -10.13 14.75
CA LEU A 281 -5.93 -9.98 14.07
C LEU A 281 -6.16 -9.33 12.71
N ALA A 282 -6.45 -8.02 12.74
CA ALA A 282 -6.50 -7.19 11.56
C ALA A 282 -5.09 -6.82 11.11
N ASN A 283 -4.97 -6.30 9.90
CA ASN A 283 -3.71 -5.90 9.29
C ASN A 283 -2.82 -7.08 8.87
N ILE A 284 -1.72 -6.76 8.21
CA ILE A 284 -0.75 -7.73 7.71
C ILE A 284 0.33 -7.88 8.77
N GLY A 285 0.26 -8.98 9.52
CA GLY A 285 1.16 -9.27 10.63
C GLY A 285 2.39 -10.06 10.23
N CYS A 286 3.25 -10.31 11.23
CA CYS A 286 4.45 -11.13 11.05
C CYS A 286 4.12 -12.51 10.45
N GLU A 287 3.01 -13.08 10.87
CA GLU A 287 2.60 -14.44 10.51
C GLU A 287 2.05 -14.58 9.09
N ASP A 288 1.72 -13.46 8.40
CA ASP A 288 1.35 -13.50 6.98
C ASP A 288 2.57 -13.83 6.10
N CYS A 289 3.76 -13.52 6.58
CA CYS A 289 5.01 -13.83 5.91
C CYS A 289 5.75 -15.03 6.50
N HIS A 290 5.59 -15.27 7.82
CA HIS A 290 6.33 -16.30 8.55
C HIS A 290 5.51 -17.56 8.86
N GLY A 291 4.20 -17.54 8.56
CA GLY A 291 3.26 -18.61 8.95
C GLY A 291 2.87 -18.57 10.42
N PRO A 292 1.94 -19.45 10.85
CA PRO A 292 1.37 -19.44 12.20
C PRO A 292 2.41 -19.71 13.27
N GLY A 293 2.52 -18.78 14.25
CA GLY A 293 3.63 -18.73 15.22
C GLY A 293 3.41 -19.54 16.50
N SER A 294 2.24 -20.11 16.74
CA SER A 294 1.95 -20.74 18.04
C SER A 294 2.90 -21.88 18.41
N ALA A 295 3.28 -22.73 17.47
CA ALA A 295 4.19 -23.84 17.70
C ALA A 295 5.61 -23.35 18.06
N HIS A 296 6.07 -22.27 17.40
CA HIS A 296 7.34 -21.61 17.70
C HIS A 296 7.33 -21.03 19.13
N VAL A 297 6.28 -20.32 19.48
CA VAL A 297 6.13 -19.72 20.83
C VAL A 297 6.02 -20.82 21.89
N ALA A 298 5.20 -21.86 21.68
CA ALA A 298 4.99 -22.95 22.62
C ALA A 298 6.26 -23.79 22.85
N SER A 299 7.15 -23.87 21.86
CA SER A 299 8.47 -24.52 21.96
C SER A 299 9.58 -23.62 22.46
N ASN A 300 9.23 -22.46 23.02
CA ASN A 300 10.19 -21.47 23.56
C ASN A 300 11.15 -20.93 22.51
N GLY A 301 10.66 -20.71 21.28
CA GLY A 301 11.42 -20.08 20.22
C GLY A 301 12.21 -21.03 19.32
N ASP A 302 11.79 -22.30 19.20
CA ASP A 302 12.42 -23.25 18.26
C ASP A 302 12.27 -22.74 16.82
N PRO A 303 13.39 -22.38 16.12
CA PRO A 303 13.33 -21.82 14.78
C PRO A 303 12.81 -22.79 13.73
N SER A 304 12.85 -24.11 14.00
CA SER A 304 12.30 -25.13 13.10
C SER A 304 10.77 -25.15 13.05
N LYS A 305 10.10 -24.39 13.92
CA LYS A 305 8.64 -24.34 14.05
C LYS A 305 8.01 -23.08 13.42
N ILE A 306 8.80 -22.28 12.72
CA ILE A 306 8.35 -21.11 11.99
C ILE A 306 9.19 -20.96 10.72
N LEU A 307 8.59 -20.40 9.69
CA LEU A 307 9.31 -20.14 8.45
C LEU A 307 10.10 -18.85 8.54
N ASN A 308 11.35 -18.87 8.08
CA ASN A 308 12.04 -17.66 7.64
C ASN A 308 11.97 -17.59 6.11
N PRO A 309 11.30 -16.60 5.49
CA PRO A 309 11.22 -16.50 4.04
C PRO A 309 12.58 -16.49 3.34
N SER A 310 13.64 -16.01 4.00
CA SER A 310 15.00 -16.03 3.44
C SER A 310 15.57 -17.45 3.27
N ASP A 311 15.02 -18.45 3.94
CA ASP A 311 15.44 -19.85 3.83
C ASP A 311 14.81 -20.55 2.61
N ILE A 312 13.86 -19.89 1.93
CA ILE A 312 13.29 -20.37 0.67
C ILE A 312 14.32 -20.14 -0.44
N SER A 313 14.91 -21.21 -0.93
CA SER A 313 16.01 -21.13 -1.92
C SER A 313 15.55 -20.70 -3.31
N ASN A 314 14.31 -21.03 -3.68
CA ASN A 314 13.72 -20.64 -4.96
C ASN A 314 13.16 -19.21 -4.85
N ASN A 315 13.67 -18.28 -5.67
CA ASN A 315 13.27 -16.87 -5.63
C ASN A 315 11.82 -16.63 -6.04
N GLN A 316 11.26 -17.44 -6.93
CA GLN A 316 9.86 -17.35 -7.35
C GLN A 316 8.96 -17.70 -6.17
N GLN A 317 9.22 -18.82 -5.50
CA GLN A 317 8.50 -19.23 -4.30
C GLN A 317 8.71 -18.24 -3.15
N ARG A 318 9.92 -17.68 -3.01
CA ARG A 318 10.16 -16.61 -2.03
C ARG A 318 9.35 -15.35 -2.34
N SER A 319 9.14 -15.02 -3.60
CA SER A 319 8.27 -13.92 -4.02
C SER A 319 6.79 -14.22 -3.78
N GLU A 320 6.35 -15.48 -3.79
CA GLU A 320 4.96 -15.86 -3.50
C GLU A 320 4.51 -15.45 -2.10
N VAL A 321 5.46 -15.28 -1.15
CA VAL A 321 5.22 -14.70 0.18
C VAL A 321 4.56 -13.31 0.08
N CYS A 322 4.94 -12.52 -0.91
CA CYS A 322 4.38 -11.20 -1.15
C CYS A 322 3.21 -11.24 -2.15
N LEU A 323 3.38 -12.06 -3.20
CA LEU A 323 2.42 -12.15 -4.30
C LEU A 323 1.06 -12.75 -3.88
N GLN A 324 0.96 -13.42 -2.73
CA GLN A 324 -0.34 -13.82 -2.19
C GLN A 324 -1.29 -12.64 -1.97
N CYS A 325 -0.75 -11.43 -1.75
CA CYS A 325 -1.52 -10.21 -1.51
C CYS A 325 -1.29 -9.14 -2.59
N HIS A 326 -0.06 -9.04 -3.13
CA HIS A 326 0.32 -8.00 -4.08
C HIS A 326 0.00 -8.32 -5.55
N VAL A 327 -1.03 -9.14 -5.79
CA VAL A 327 -1.59 -9.44 -7.11
C VAL A 327 -3.11 -9.43 -7.06
N GLN A 328 -3.75 -9.23 -8.21
CA GLN A 328 -5.21 -9.28 -8.28
C GLN A 328 -5.67 -10.72 -8.50
N VAL A 329 -6.25 -11.31 -7.47
CA VAL A 329 -6.61 -12.72 -7.44
C VAL A 329 -8.00 -12.97 -6.90
N ALA A 330 -8.48 -14.17 -7.14
CA ALA A 330 -9.61 -14.78 -6.46
C ALA A 330 -9.24 -16.23 -6.08
N SER A 331 -9.98 -16.80 -5.15
CA SER A 331 -9.81 -18.19 -4.72
C SER A 331 -9.94 -19.20 -5.87
N ALA A 332 -9.27 -20.32 -5.75
CA ALA A 332 -9.32 -21.40 -6.75
C ALA A 332 -10.24 -22.54 -6.30
N PRO A 333 -10.97 -23.21 -7.23
CA PRO A 333 -11.08 -22.89 -8.63
C PRO A 333 -12.25 -21.95 -9.00
N ASN A 334 -13.21 -21.68 -8.08
CA ASN A 334 -14.50 -21.10 -8.42
C ASN A 334 -14.55 -19.58 -8.27
N LYS A 335 -13.48 -18.94 -7.78
CA LYS A 335 -13.40 -17.49 -7.55
C LYS A 335 -14.43 -16.99 -6.53
N THR A 336 -14.73 -17.79 -5.51
CA THR A 336 -15.72 -17.46 -4.49
C THR A 336 -15.27 -16.33 -3.59
N TRP A 337 -13.97 -16.26 -3.27
CA TRP A 337 -13.34 -15.28 -2.38
C TRP A 337 -12.36 -14.39 -3.16
N GLY A 338 -12.16 -13.17 -2.71
CA GLY A 338 -11.22 -12.22 -3.34
C GLY A 338 -9.76 -12.38 -2.86
N PHE A 339 -9.36 -13.56 -2.43
CA PHE A 339 -8.04 -13.85 -1.88
C PHE A 339 -7.64 -15.32 -2.10
N PRO A 340 -6.37 -15.70 -1.88
CA PRO A 340 -5.91 -17.07 -2.03
C PRO A 340 -6.61 -18.02 -1.06
N TYR A 341 -7.36 -18.97 -1.59
CA TYR A 341 -8.09 -19.99 -0.84
C TYR A 341 -8.35 -21.20 -1.73
N ASP A 342 -7.98 -22.38 -1.26
CA ASP A 342 -8.32 -23.64 -1.92
C ASP A 342 -9.76 -24.04 -1.56
N GLU A 343 -10.67 -23.84 -2.49
CA GLU A 343 -12.10 -24.13 -2.31
C GLU A 343 -12.40 -25.64 -2.33
N THR A 344 -11.47 -26.46 -2.83
CA THR A 344 -11.62 -27.92 -2.86
C THR A 344 -11.35 -28.53 -1.49
N ASP A 345 -10.23 -28.12 -0.90
CA ASP A 345 -9.79 -28.62 0.40
C ASP A 345 -10.27 -27.73 1.56
N ASN A 346 -10.96 -26.63 1.27
CA ASN A 346 -11.44 -25.64 2.24
C ASN A 346 -10.33 -25.12 3.16
N LYS A 347 -9.21 -24.70 2.59
CA LYS A 347 -8.08 -24.19 3.36
C LYS A 347 -7.53 -22.87 2.80
N PRO A 348 -7.15 -21.93 3.66
CA PRO A 348 -6.42 -20.72 3.25
C PRO A 348 -5.01 -21.10 2.80
N PHE A 349 -4.41 -20.22 1.98
CA PHE A 349 -2.97 -20.32 1.73
C PHE A 349 -2.21 -20.03 3.03
N ILE A 350 -1.30 -20.91 3.38
CA ILE A 350 -0.39 -20.77 4.51
C ILE A 350 1.03 -20.98 3.99
N ILE A 351 1.88 -20.02 4.29
CA ILE A 351 3.28 -20.11 3.91
C ILE A 351 3.94 -21.26 4.65
N SER A 352 4.60 -22.14 3.91
CA SER A 352 5.29 -23.33 4.41
C SER A 352 6.67 -23.51 3.74
N ASN A 353 7.47 -24.43 4.22
CA ASN A 353 8.75 -24.80 3.59
C ASN A 353 8.87 -26.34 3.49
N PRO A 354 8.88 -26.95 2.29
CA PRO A 354 8.73 -26.25 1.00
C PRO A 354 7.33 -25.63 0.88
N PRO A 355 7.22 -24.48 0.20
CA PRO A 355 5.91 -23.86 0.02
C PRO A 355 5.03 -24.65 -0.92
N ASP A 356 3.75 -24.74 -0.59
CA ASP A 356 2.73 -25.15 -1.54
C ASP A 356 2.67 -24.15 -2.69
N PRO A 357 2.47 -24.56 -3.94
CA PRO A 357 2.34 -23.64 -5.06
C PRO A 357 1.13 -22.71 -4.86
N LEU A 358 1.35 -21.41 -4.86
CA LEU A 358 0.28 -20.42 -4.70
C LEU A 358 -0.84 -20.58 -5.75
N SER A 359 -0.52 -21.10 -6.93
CA SER A 359 -1.48 -21.39 -8.01
C SER A 359 -2.56 -22.43 -7.65
N GLN A 360 -2.39 -23.21 -6.59
CA GLN A 360 -3.45 -24.11 -6.08
C GLN A 360 -4.53 -23.34 -5.33
N TYR A 361 -4.20 -22.18 -4.79
CA TYR A 361 -5.06 -21.38 -3.91
C TYR A 361 -5.71 -20.20 -4.62
N GLN A 362 -5.18 -19.80 -5.78
CA GLN A 362 -5.65 -18.59 -6.44
C GLN A 362 -5.73 -18.71 -7.95
N VAL A 363 -6.69 -17.99 -8.50
CA VAL A 363 -6.80 -17.69 -9.92
C VAL A 363 -6.51 -16.21 -10.12
N PHE A 364 -5.57 -15.91 -11.00
CA PHE A 364 -5.27 -14.53 -11.35
C PHE A 364 -6.47 -13.88 -12.05
N THR A 365 -6.88 -12.72 -11.57
CA THR A 365 -8.02 -11.95 -12.11
C THR A 365 -7.60 -10.58 -12.62
N GLY A 366 -6.36 -10.18 -12.40
CA GLY A 366 -5.77 -8.94 -12.89
C GLY A 366 -5.68 -8.90 -14.41
N GLN A 367 -5.58 -7.70 -14.93
CA GLN A 367 -5.40 -7.45 -16.36
C GLN A 367 -4.01 -6.84 -16.58
N LYS A 368 -3.34 -7.32 -17.62
CA LYS A 368 -2.06 -6.77 -18.07
C LYS A 368 -2.19 -6.29 -19.50
N TRP A 369 -1.42 -5.27 -19.84
CA TRP A 369 -1.17 -4.92 -21.21
C TRP A 369 -0.36 -6.02 -21.91
N PRO A 370 -0.37 -6.11 -23.24
CA PRO A 370 0.38 -7.15 -23.97
C PRO A 370 1.91 -7.10 -23.74
N ASP A 371 2.47 -5.98 -23.31
CA ASP A 371 3.86 -5.83 -22.88
C ASP A 371 4.15 -6.33 -21.47
N GLY A 372 3.12 -6.82 -20.76
CA GLY A 372 3.22 -7.35 -19.41
C GLY A 372 2.99 -6.35 -18.29
N VAL A 373 2.93 -5.05 -18.58
CA VAL A 373 2.62 -4.01 -17.60
C VAL A 373 1.19 -4.20 -17.09
N HIS A 374 0.98 -4.07 -15.79
CA HIS A 374 -0.36 -4.18 -15.23
C HIS A 374 -1.24 -2.97 -15.60
N TYR A 375 -2.54 -3.24 -15.69
CA TYR A 375 -3.52 -2.29 -16.21
C TYR A 375 -4.10 -1.38 -15.15
N ILE A 376 -4.42 -1.93 -14.00
CA ILE A 376 -5.10 -1.23 -12.90
C ILE A 376 -4.53 -1.70 -11.57
N ASP A 377 -4.50 -0.81 -10.60
CA ASP A 377 -4.12 -1.02 -9.20
C ASP A 377 -2.62 -0.95 -8.87
N GLU A 378 -2.36 -0.77 -7.57
CA GLU A 378 -1.05 -0.72 -6.94
C GLU A 378 -0.41 -2.11 -6.81
N ARG A 379 -0.75 -3.05 -7.70
CA ARG A 379 -0.33 -4.44 -7.61
C ARG A 379 0.84 -4.70 -8.53
N VAL A 380 1.75 -5.49 -8.05
CA VAL A 380 3.04 -5.76 -8.71
C VAL A 380 3.06 -7.10 -9.45
N ASP A 381 1.92 -7.51 -9.97
CA ASP A 381 1.81 -8.75 -10.75
C ASP A 381 2.62 -8.71 -12.05
N ASP A 382 2.95 -7.55 -12.56
CA ASP A 382 3.86 -7.33 -13.67
C ASP A 382 5.31 -7.74 -13.34
N PHE A 383 5.71 -7.77 -12.06
CA PHE A 383 7.01 -8.29 -11.62
C PHE A 383 7.24 -9.72 -12.11
N THR A 384 6.20 -10.56 -12.15
CA THR A 384 6.31 -11.94 -12.64
C THR A 384 6.71 -12.04 -14.11
N SER A 385 6.58 -10.97 -14.87
CA SER A 385 7.01 -10.87 -16.27
C SER A 385 8.45 -10.35 -16.41
N SER A 386 9.06 -9.88 -15.32
CA SER A 386 10.37 -9.25 -15.34
C SER A 386 11.51 -10.26 -15.47
N ALA A 387 12.63 -9.79 -16.02
CA ALA A 387 13.87 -10.59 -16.04
C ALA A 387 14.43 -10.83 -14.62
N HIS A 388 14.11 -9.96 -13.65
CA HIS A 388 14.49 -10.16 -12.25
C HIS A 388 13.82 -11.39 -11.64
N TYR A 389 12.53 -11.57 -11.92
CA TYR A 389 11.77 -12.74 -11.43
C TYR A 389 12.13 -14.02 -12.19
N GLN A 390 12.23 -13.95 -13.52
CA GLN A 390 12.42 -15.13 -14.38
C GLN A 390 13.89 -15.47 -14.64
N GLY A 391 14.79 -14.54 -14.35
CA GLY A 391 16.21 -14.68 -14.69
C GLY A 391 16.99 -15.60 -13.77
N ALA A 392 18.19 -15.98 -14.22
CA ALA A 392 19.09 -16.90 -13.51
C ALA A 392 19.65 -16.33 -12.17
N HIS A 393 19.46 -15.05 -11.91
CA HIS A 393 20.00 -14.38 -10.72
C HIS A 393 19.09 -14.43 -9.49
N GLY A 394 17.87 -14.94 -9.65
CA GLY A 394 17.02 -15.29 -8.53
C GLY A 394 16.65 -14.13 -7.58
N ILE A 395 16.18 -13.00 -8.13
CA ILE A 395 15.73 -11.85 -7.33
C ILE A 395 14.29 -12.07 -6.86
N ALA A 396 14.05 -11.84 -5.58
CA ALA A 396 12.73 -11.84 -4.96
C ALA A 396 12.40 -10.44 -4.40
N CYS A 397 11.13 -10.23 -4.04
CA CYS A 397 10.65 -8.93 -3.54
C CYS A 397 11.47 -8.42 -2.35
N ASN A 398 11.81 -9.30 -1.41
CA ASN A 398 12.56 -8.95 -0.20
C ASN A 398 14.06 -8.68 -0.44
N ASP A 399 14.59 -8.92 -1.63
CA ASP A 399 15.94 -8.48 -2.00
C ASP A 399 15.99 -6.95 -2.20
N CYS A 400 14.85 -6.36 -2.61
CA CYS A 400 14.69 -4.93 -2.81
C CYS A 400 13.95 -4.23 -1.66
N HIS A 401 12.96 -4.87 -1.05
CA HIS A 401 12.11 -4.29 -0.01
C HIS A 401 12.40 -4.87 1.38
N ASP A 402 12.27 -4.04 2.42
CA ASP A 402 12.34 -4.47 3.81
C ASP A 402 10.96 -4.35 4.48
N PRO A 403 10.25 -5.47 4.71
CA PRO A 403 8.93 -5.42 5.32
C PRO A 403 8.94 -5.10 6.83
N HIS A 404 10.10 -5.07 7.47
CA HIS A 404 10.22 -4.94 8.91
C HIS A 404 10.32 -3.49 9.40
N GLU A 405 10.61 -2.54 8.52
CA GLU A 405 10.78 -1.15 8.90
C GLU A 405 10.43 -0.15 7.79
N VAL A 406 10.17 1.08 8.18
CA VAL A 406 10.14 2.21 7.26
C VAL A 406 11.58 2.64 7.01
N THR A 407 12.02 2.55 5.78
CA THR A 407 13.37 2.94 5.37
C THR A 407 13.43 4.42 4.96
N LEU A 408 14.62 4.91 4.66
CA LEU A 408 14.80 6.26 4.09
C LEU A 408 14.36 6.35 2.62
N ASN A 409 14.24 5.22 1.95
CA ASN A 409 13.66 5.13 0.62
C ASN A 409 12.14 4.93 0.73
N ASP A 410 11.38 5.49 -0.19
CA ASP A 410 9.94 5.26 -0.26
C ASP A 410 9.61 3.77 -0.46
N ASN A 411 8.39 3.37 -0.11
CA ASN A 411 7.88 2.01 -0.29
C ASN A 411 8.75 0.92 0.37
N GLN A 412 9.38 1.22 1.50
CA GLN A 412 10.22 0.28 2.24
C GLN A 412 11.38 -0.30 1.42
N VAL A 413 11.88 0.43 0.41
CA VAL A 413 13.03 -0.01 -0.37
C VAL A 413 14.29 0.04 0.49
N ARG A 414 15.08 -1.02 0.47
CA ARG A 414 16.29 -1.16 1.29
C ARG A 414 17.29 -0.05 1.06
N THR A 415 17.97 0.33 2.12
CA THR A 415 19.10 1.29 2.08
C THR A 415 20.46 0.61 2.00
N THR A 416 20.48 -0.72 2.01
CA THR A 416 21.70 -1.53 1.88
C THR A 416 21.42 -2.70 0.95
N ILE A 417 22.27 -2.87 -0.06
CA ILE A 417 22.21 -3.98 -1.02
C ILE A 417 23.50 -4.80 -0.91
N THR A 418 23.33 -6.12 -0.80
CA THR A 418 24.43 -7.08 -0.88
C THR A 418 24.23 -7.98 -2.09
N HIS A 419 25.17 -7.93 -3.03
CA HIS A 419 25.13 -8.74 -4.24
C HIS A 419 26.53 -9.12 -4.70
N GLY A 420 26.72 -10.37 -5.15
CA GLY A 420 28.01 -10.84 -5.66
C GLY A 420 29.17 -10.69 -4.67
N GLY A 421 28.90 -10.81 -3.37
CA GLY A 421 29.91 -10.63 -2.31
C GLY A 421 30.26 -9.16 -2.00
N ASN A 422 29.59 -8.21 -2.63
CA ASN A 422 29.78 -6.78 -2.37
C ASN A 422 28.58 -6.22 -1.61
N THR A 423 28.83 -5.32 -0.66
CA THR A 423 27.79 -4.61 0.09
C THR A 423 27.91 -3.12 -0.17
N VAL A 424 26.81 -2.52 -0.64
CA VAL A 424 26.67 -1.06 -0.84
C VAL A 424 25.67 -0.55 0.18
N ASN A 425 26.12 0.35 1.05
CA ASN A 425 25.27 0.98 2.06
C ASN A 425 24.77 2.34 1.57
N ASN A 426 23.73 2.87 2.24
CA ASN A 426 23.12 4.17 1.94
C ASN A 426 22.69 4.32 0.49
N VAL A 427 22.29 3.23 -0.15
CA VAL A 427 21.74 3.29 -1.51
C VAL A 427 20.38 3.99 -1.51
N ASN A 428 20.11 4.70 -2.60
CA ASN A 428 18.87 5.43 -2.76
C ASN A 428 18.38 5.26 -4.21
N VAL A 429 17.07 5.14 -4.38
CA VAL A 429 16.43 5.04 -5.71
C VAL A 429 16.49 6.37 -6.46
N ASP A 430 16.46 7.49 -5.73
CA ASP A 430 16.47 8.84 -6.31
C ASP A 430 17.85 9.26 -6.88
N ASP A 431 18.91 8.61 -6.47
CA ASP A 431 20.26 8.87 -6.99
C ASP A 431 20.83 7.70 -7.79
N ASP A 432 19.98 6.74 -8.16
CA ASP A 432 20.30 5.53 -8.93
C ASP A 432 21.21 4.52 -8.22
N SER A 433 21.83 4.87 -7.09
CA SER A 433 22.80 4.01 -6.42
C SER A 433 22.22 2.65 -6.02
N PHE A 434 20.90 2.60 -5.79
CA PHE A 434 20.19 1.35 -5.52
C PHE A 434 20.33 0.38 -6.71
N CYS A 435 19.98 0.82 -7.89
CA CYS A 435 20.06 0.00 -9.11
C CYS A 435 21.51 -0.30 -9.48
N LEU A 436 22.39 0.71 -9.35
CA LEU A 436 23.80 0.60 -9.72
C LEU A 436 24.63 -0.28 -8.77
N ALA A 437 24.10 -0.63 -7.59
CA ALA A 437 24.71 -1.63 -6.73
C ALA A 437 24.85 -3.00 -7.42
N CYS A 438 23.90 -3.33 -8.32
CA CYS A 438 23.90 -4.54 -9.14
C CYS A 438 24.21 -4.24 -10.61
N HIS A 439 23.59 -3.20 -11.19
CA HIS A 439 23.75 -2.80 -12.58
C HIS A 439 25.00 -1.92 -12.79
N ASN A 440 26.16 -2.55 -12.77
CA ASN A 440 27.46 -1.92 -12.95
C ASN A 440 28.32 -2.74 -13.92
N GLY A 441 29.52 -2.30 -14.26
CA GLY A 441 30.47 -3.03 -15.07
C GLY A 441 29.95 -3.42 -16.45
N GLN A 442 29.79 -4.69 -16.70
CA GLN A 442 29.39 -5.19 -18.04
C GLN A 442 27.91 -4.92 -18.40
N TYR A 443 27.06 -4.63 -17.42
CA TYR A 443 25.63 -4.39 -17.68
C TYR A 443 25.35 -2.94 -18.04
N PHE A 444 26.14 -2.01 -17.51
CA PHE A 444 25.87 -0.58 -17.68
C PHE A 444 27.05 0.18 -18.32
N GLY A 445 28.18 -0.49 -18.55
CA GLY A 445 29.32 0.04 -19.25
C GLY A 445 30.14 1.08 -18.49
N GLY A 446 31.30 0.70 -17.96
CA GLY A 446 32.37 1.62 -17.70
C GLY A 446 32.72 1.96 -16.26
N PHE A 447 32.03 1.45 -15.24
CA PHE A 447 32.46 1.62 -13.83
C PHE A 447 32.24 0.36 -12.99
N PRO A 448 33.18 0.04 -12.09
CA PRO A 448 33.05 -1.12 -11.19
C PRO A 448 32.18 -0.78 -9.98
N VAL A 449 31.60 -1.81 -9.33
CA VAL A 449 30.83 -1.65 -8.09
C VAL A 449 31.61 -0.94 -6.98
N SER A 450 32.93 -1.06 -6.97
CA SER A 450 33.80 -0.36 -6.01
C SER A 450 33.67 1.16 -6.06
N ASP A 451 33.27 1.73 -7.19
CA ASP A 451 33.06 3.18 -7.32
C ASP A 451 31.71 3.58 -6.69
N VAL A 452 30.69 2.72 -6.81
CA VAL A 452 29.42 2.91 -6.11
C VAL A 452 29.61 2.78 -4.59
N ILE A 453 30.38 1.78 -4.13
CA ILE A 453 30.71 1.60 -2.72
C ILE A 453 31.45 2.82 -2.15
N LYS A 454 32.43 3.36 -2.88
CA LYS A 454 33.16 4.58 -2.46
C LYS A 454 32.22 5.78 -2.39
N TRP A 455 31.38 5.96 -3.40
CA TRP A 455 30.40 7.04 -3.46
C TRP A 455 29.41 7.00 -2.29
N LYS A 456 28.91 5.82 -1.95
CA LYS A 456 27.87 5.62 -0.92
C LYS A 456 28.44 5.29 0.47
N LYS A 457 29.72 5.56 0.70
CA LYS A 457 30.36 5.31 2.00
C LYS A 457 29.64 6.07 3.13
N PRO A 458 29.32 5.41 4.27
CA PRO A 458 28.66 6.05 5.41
C PRO A 458 29.39 7.32 5.88
N GLY A 459 28.61 8.36 6.18
CA GLY A 459 29.14 9.65 6.64
C GLY A 459 29.73 10.55 5.54
N PHE A 460 29.65 10.14 4.28
CA PHE A 460 30.17 10.89 3.16
C PHE A 460 29.06 11.16 2.12
N GLN A 461 28.53 12.36 2.11
CA GLN A 461 27.63 12.82 1.04
C GLN A 461 28.48 13.41 -0.09
N ALA A 462 28.93 12.56 -0.99
CA ALA A 462 29.61 13.00 -2.19
C ALA A 462 28.63 13.20 -3.35
N PRO A 463 28.88 14.13 -4.26
CA PRO A 463 28.21 14.16 -5.53
C PRO A 463 28.49 12.86 -6.31
N ILE A 464 27.59 12.52 -7.23
CA ILE A 464 27.79 11.35 -8.08
C ILE A 464 29.14 11.42 -8.80
N PRO A 465 29.94 10.35 -8.82
CA PRO A 465 31.21 10.30 -9.53
C PRO A 465 31.01 10.58 -11.04
N ASN A 466 31.95 11.34 -11.64
CA ASN A 466 31.83 11.75 -13.04
C ASN A 466 31.74 10.57 -14.01
N ASN A 467 32.44 9.45 -13.74
CA ASN A 467 32.38 8.26 -14.58
C ASN A 467 30.99 7.58 -14.51
N ILE A 468 30.38 7.52 -13.34
CA ILE A 468 29.02 7.00 -13.16
C ILE A 468 28.02 7.93 -13.86
N ARG A 469 28.13 9.24 -13.61
CA ARG A 469 27.29 10.24 -14.26
C ARG A 469 27.34 10.13 -15.77
N ALA A 470 28.54 10.11 -16.34
CA ALA A 470 28.74 10.01 -17.79
C ALA A 470 28.15 8.71 -18.37
N ALA A 471 28.22 7.60 -17.65
CA ALA A 471 27.61 6.35 -18.07
C ALA A 471 26.08 6.44 -18.10
N ILE A 472 25.45 7.06 -17.08
CA ILE A 472 24.00 7.28 -17.02
C ILE A 472 23.56 8.20 -18.18
N GLU A 473 24.23 9.32 -18.37
CA GLU A 473 23.93 10.28 -19.45
C GLU A 473 24.10 9.64 -20.86
N ALA A 474 25.10 8.79 -21.03
CA ALA A 474 25.29 8.03 -22.26
C ALA A 474 24.19 7.00 -22.51
N HIS A 475 23.66 6.40 -21.46
CA HIS A 475 22.55 5.43 -21.56
C HIS A 475 21.22 6.11 -21.83
N THR A 476 20.92 7.18 -21.08
CA THR A 476 19.61 7.83 -21.09
C THR A 476 19.46 8.89 -22.16
N HIS A 477 20.58 9.42 -22.70
CA HIS A 477 20.64 10.60 -23.55
C HIS A 477 20.00 11.85 -22.94
N HIS A 478 19.91 11.89 -21.60
CA HIS A 478 19.42 13.02 -20.81
C HIS A 478 20.46 13.44 -19.78
N PRO A 479 20.55 14.73 -19.45
CA PRO A 479 21.46 15.19 -18.40
C PRO A 479 21.06 14.63 -17.03
N TYR A 480 22.04 14.17 -16.26
CA TYR A 480 21.80 13.63 -14.93
C TYR A 480 21.54 14.74 -13.92
N GLY A 481 20.42 14.60 -13.17
CA GLY A 481 20.21 15.36 -11.96
C GLY A 481 19.88 16.83 -12.14
N ALA A 482 19.24 17.23 -13.24
CA ALA A 482 18.68 18.56 -13.34
C ALA A 482 17.65 18.79 -12.23
N ALA A 483 17.88 19.81 -11.40
CA ALA A 483 16.88 20.27 -10.45
C ALA A 483 15.67 20.89 -11.18
N ASN A 484 14.53 20.97 -10.52
CA ASN A 484 13.44 21.80 -10.99
C ASN A 484 13.90 23.24 -11.19
N PRO A 485 13.24 24.03 -12.05
CA PRO A 485 13.62 25.43 -12.26
C PRO A 485 13.63 26.29 -10.99
N ASP A 486 12.90 25.89 -9.96
CA ASP A 486 12.87 26.52 -8.63
C ASP A 486 14.00 26.04 -7.70
N GLY A 487 14.89 25.18 -8.18
CA GLY A 487 15.98 24.60 -7.40
C GLY A 487 15.59 23.45 -6.48
N SER A 488 14.32 23.06 -6.43
CA SER A 488 13.89 21.90 -5.67
C SER A 488 14.37 20.60 -6.34
N PRO A 489 14.75 19.56 -5.57
CA PRO A 489 15.06 18.27 -6.16
C PRO A 489 13.81 17.72 -6.87
N ARG A 490 13.99 17.25 -8.10
CA ARG A 490 12.94 16.48 -8.77
C ARG A 490 12.81 15.12 -8.09
N ILE A 491 11.62 14.81 -7.61
CA ILE A 491 11.30 13.49 -7.01
C ILE A 491 11.54 12.38 -8.03
N LEU A 492 11.32 12.67 -9.32
CA LEU A 492 11.69 11.83 -10.44
C LEU A 492 12.64 12.67 -11.34
N GLY A 493 13.92 12.71 -10.98
CA GLY A 493 14.92 13.49 -11.69
C GLY A 493 15.11 13.01 -13.13
N GLU A 494 15.61 13.87 -13.99
CA GLU A 494 16.07 13.47 -15.32
C GLU A 494 17.15 12.38 -15.17
N SER A 495 17.14 11.40 -16.06
CA SER A 495 18.08 10.26 -16.06
C SER A 495 18.07 9.37 -14.83
N ARG A 496 16.96 9.31 -14.08
CA ARG A 496 16.79 8.32 -13.01
C ARG A 496 16.36 6.97 -13.60
N CYS A 497 16.97 5.90 -13.11
CA CYS A 497 16.61 4.54 -13.54
C CYS A 497 15.11 4.28 -13.36
N VAL A 498 14.57 4.61 -12.20
CA VAL A 498 13.14 4.42 -11.86
C VAL A 498 12.20 5.23 -12.75
N THR A 499 12.65 6.37 -13.26
CA THR A 499 11.83 7.23 -14.12
C THR A 499 11.41 6.54 -15.41
N CYS A 500 12.29 5.70 -15.96
CA CYS A 500 12.04 4.95 -17.18
C CYS A 500 11.67 3.49 -16.89
N HIS A 501 12.45 2.80 -16.03
CA HIS A 501 12.34 1.38 -15.81
C HIS A 501 11.28 0.98 -14.77
N MET A 502 10.83 1.92 -13.95
CA MET A 502 9.75 1.76 -12.98
C MET A 502 8.78 2.94 -13.07
N ALA A 503 8.43 3.33 -14.28
CA ALA A 503 7.56 4.46 -14.50
C ALA A 503 6.17 4.23 -13.87
N PRO A 504 5.50 5.28 -13.35
CA PRO A 504 4.15 5.17 -12.83
C PRO A 504 3.16 4.99 -14.00
N THR A 505 2.89 3.76 -14.37
CA THR A 505 2.09 3.38 -15.54
C THR A 505 0.71 2.86 -15.18
N ALA A 506 0.47 2.54 -13.92
CA ALA A 506 -0.82 2.07 -13.45
C ALA A 506 -1.39 2.98 -12.38
N GLY A 507 -2.70 3.09 -12.33
CA GLY A 507 -3.36 3.83 -11.27
C GLY A 507 -4.85 4.01 -11.49
N HIS A 508 -5.61 3.80 -10.44
CA HIS A 508 -6.98 4.26 -10.28
C HIS A 508 -6.98 5.69 -9.73
N GLY A 509 -6.49 6.65 -10.50
CA GLY A 509 -6.52 8.07 -10.10
C GLY A 509 -5.57 8.45 -8.94
N ASP A 510 -5.08 7.51 -8.19
CA ASP A 510 -4.03 7.64 -7.19
C ASP A 510 -2.77 6.94 -7.71
N VAL A 511 -1.88 7.63 -8.01
CA VAL A 511 -0.58 7.60 -8.50
C VAL A 511 0.42 6.79 -7.70
N SER A 512 0.38 5.51 -7.72
CA SER A 512 1.39 4.78 -6.99
C SER A 512 1.80 3.45 -7.62
N GLY A 513 1.16 3.07 -8.71
CA GLY A 513 1.52 1.85 -9.42
C GLY A 513 2.76 2.01 -10.27
N PHE A 514 3.93 1.82 -9.68
CA PHE A 514 5.18 1.74 -10.42
C PHE A 514 5.29 0.40 -11.14
N SER A 515 5.62 0.42 -12.44
CA SER A 515 5.86 -0.80 -13.20
C SER A 515 7.04 -1.58 -12.63
N HIS A 516 6.84 -2.87 -12.40
CA HIS A 516 7.89 -3.80 -11.99
C HIS A 516 8.31 -4.77 -13.09
N THR A 517 7.94 -4.49 -14.35
CA THR A 517 8.53 -5.18 -15.50
C THR A 517 9.99 -4.85 -15.68
N PHE A 518 10.41 -3.68 -15.16
CA PHE A 518 11.73 -3.05 -15.37
C PHE A 518 12.05 -2.81 -16.84
N ILE A 519 11.04 -2.86 -17.69
CA ILE A 519 11.13 -2.51 -19.11
C ILE A 519 10.40 -1.18 -19.29
N PRO A 520 11.06 -0.15 -19.83
CA PRO A 520 10.38 1.11 -20.10
C PRO A 520 9.23 0.90 -21.08
N ALA A 521 8.00 1.20 -20.66
CA ALA A 521 6.86 1.20 -21.56
C ALA A 521 7.10 2.23 -22.68
N ALA A 522 7.21 1.74 -23.90
CA ALA A 522 7.60 2.56 -25.04
C ALA A 522 6.43 3.44 -25.54
N PRO A 523 6.70 4.62 -26.14
CA PRO A 523 5.66 5.41 -26.79
C PRO A 523 4.85 4.64 -27.85
N GLN A 524 5.49 3.69 -28.53
CA GLN A 524 4.83 2.83 -29.52
C GLN A 524 3.75 1.94 -28.89
N ASP A 525 3.92 1.51 -27.63
CA ASP A 525 2.96 0.66 -26.92
C ASP A 525 1.66 1.41 -26.65
N THR A 526 1.73 2.71 -26.32
CA THR A 526 0.55 3.58 -26.22
C THR A 526 -0.26 3.61 -27.52
N ILE A 527 0.41 3.65 -28.66
CA ILE A 527 -0.23 3.68 -29.98
C ILE A 527 -0.80 2.30 -30.33
N THR A 528 0.02 1.26 -30.14
CA THR A 528 -0.32 -0.11 -30.54
C THR A 528 -1.50 -0.67 -29.74
N TYR A 529 -1.56 -0.37 -28.45
CA TYR A 529 -2.55 -0.96 -27.54
C TYR A 529 -3.78 -0.09 -27.31
N GLN A 530 -3.93 1.05 -27.98
CA GLN A 530 -5.07 1.97 -27.78
C GLN A 530 -6.45 1.32 -28.02
N ASN A 531 -6.52 0.25 -28.78
CA ASN A 531 -7.77 -0.43 -29.15
C ASN A 531 -7.84 -1.87 -28.58
N VAL A 532 -7.02 -2.22 -27.61
CA VAL A 532 -7.08 -3.56 -26.99
C VAL A 532 -8.41 -3.70 -26.27
N THR A 533 -9.21 -4.70 -26.67
CA THR A 533 -10.56 -4.92 -26.13
C THR A 533 -10.52 -5.19 -24.63
N GLY A 534 -11.31 -4.42 -23.87
CA GLY A 534 -11.41 -4.54 -22.42
C GLY A 534 -10.31 -3.84 -21.64
N LEU A 535 -9.27 -3.35 -22.31
CA LEU A 535 -8.16 -2.63 -21.73
C LEU A 535 -8.07 -1.27 -22.43
N HIS A 536 -8.73 -0.26 -21.93
CA HIS A 536 -8.58 1.09 -22.46
C HIS A 536 -8.97 2.12 -21.44
N TYR A 537 -8.13 3.10 -21.33
CA TYR A 537 -8.43 4.35 -20.69
C TYR A 537 -8.80 5.36 -21.77
N GLY A 538 -10.11 5.58 -21.98
CA GLY A 538 -10.59 6.65 -22.85
C GLY A 538 -10.01 6.66 -24.28
N GLY A 539 -9.65 5.50 -24.85
CA GLY A 539 -9.09 5.39 -26.20
C GLY A 539 -7.56 5.49 -26.28
N SER A 540 -6.87 5.43 -25.15
CA SER A 540 -5.41 5.35 -25.10
C SER A 540 -4.97 3.93 -24.77
N GLY A 541 -3.80 3.52 -25.28
CA GLY A 541 -3.13 2.29 -24.87
C GLY A 541 -2.38 2.45 -23.54
N ASN A 542 -1.42 1.56 -23.29
CA ASN A 542 -0.55 1.65 -22.13
C ASN A 542 0.12 3.04 -22.02
N VAL A 543 0.20 3.55 -20.82
CA VAL A 543 0.89 4.82 -20.53
C VAL A 543 2.39 4.62 -20.67
N ASN A 544 3.02 5.26 -21.65
CA ASN A 544 4.46 5.13 -21.82
C ASN A 544 5.27 5.87 -20.75
N ALA A 545 6.46 5.36 -20.49
CA ALA A 545 7.35 5.87 -19.44
C ALA A 545 7.72 7.34 -19.63
N CYS A 546 7.93 7.79 -20.85
CA CYS A 546 8.28 9.18 -21.15
C CYS A 546 7.18 10.14 -20.71
N ALA A 547 5.93 9.82 -21.07
CA ALA A 547 4.78 10.65 -20.76
C ALA A 547 4.41 10.60 -19.29
N SER A 548 4.41 9.41 -18.66
CA SER A 548 4.02 9.26 -17.27
C SER A 548 4.98 9.96 -16.30
N SER A 549 6.26 9.93 -16.58
CA SER A 549 7.28 10.45 -15.68
C SER A 549 7.63 11.93 -15.93
N CYS A 550 7.84 12.33 -17.18
CA CYS A 550 8.43 13.63 -17.48
C CYS A 550 7.61 14.49 -18.44
N HIS A 551 7.12 13.90 -19.52
CA HIS A 551 6.50 14.67 -20.62
C HIS A 551 5.00 14.92 -20.44
N ARG A 552 4.40 14.52 -19.35
CA ARG A 552 2.95 14.67 -19.11
C ARG A 552 2.46 16.13 -19.12
N ASN A 553 3.32 17.08 -18.72
CA ASN A 553 2.96 18.50 -18.78
C ASN A 553 2.91 19.03 -20.20
N GLN A 554 3.60 18.40 -21.14
CA GLN A 554 3.59 18.76 -22.56
C GLN A 554 2.29 18.32 -23.26
N VAL A 555 1.56 17.36 -22.70
CA VAL A 555 0.21 17.00 -23.17
C VAL A 555 -0.72 18.22 -23.16
N ARG A 556 -0.54 19.14 -22.22
CA ARG A 556 -1.29 20.41 -22.16
C ARG A 556 -0.98 21.36 -23.31
N ILE A 557 0.27 21.36 -23.76
CA ILE A 557 0.76 22.31 -24.77
C ILE A 557 0.34 21.87 -26.18
N TRP A 558 0.20 20.55 -26.38
CA TRP A 558 0.05 19.99 -27.73
C TRP A 558 -1.37 19.62 -28.11
N THR A 559 -2.32 19.72 -27.21
CA THR A 559 -3.65 19.18 -27.46
C THR A 559 -4.77 20.18 -27.36
N ASP A 560 -4.58 21.42 -27.01
CA ASP A 560 -5.64 22.42 -26.76
C ASP A 560 -6.81 21.90 -25.88
N VAL A 561 -6.67 20.70 -25.32
CA VAL A 561 -7.66 20.09 -24.44
C VAL A 561 -7.32 20.48 -23.00
N PRO A 562 -8.15 21.29 -22.35
CA PRO A 562 -7.92 21.61 -20.95
C PRO A 562 -7.92 20.31 -20.14
N ILE A 563 -6.84 20.06 -19.41
CA ILE A 563 -6.86 19.03 -18.38
C ILE A 563 -7.80 19.54 -17.31
N ASP A 564 -8.92 18.88 -17.15
CA ASP A 564 -9.85 19.20 -16.09
C ASP A 564 -9.22 18.80 -14.75
N ASN A 565 -8.68 19.79 -14.05
CA ASN A 565 -8.13 19.61 -12.70
C ASN A 565 -9.24 19.53 -11.62
N SER A 566 -10.52 19.60 -12.01
CA SER A 566 -11.63 19.61 -11.05
C SER A 566 -12.02 18.22 -10.55
N SER A 567 -11.55 17.15 -11.19
CA SER A 567 -11.78 15.79 -10.73
C SER A 567 -10.63 15.29 -9.86
N PRO A 568 -10.89 14.77 -8.66
CA PRO A 568 -9.87 14.16 -7.81
C PRO A 568 -9.16 12.96 -8.47
N ASN A 569 -9.78 12.34 -9.47
CA ASN A 569 -9.20 11.28 -10.28
C ASN A 569 -8.22 11.78 -11.36
N ASN A 570 -7.97 13.08 -11.42
CA ASN A 570 -7.25 13.75 -12.50
C ASN A 570 -5.77 14.01 -12.23
N LYS A 571 -5.18 13.44 -11.20
CA LYS A 571 -3.75 13.64 -10.94
C LYS A 571 -2.86 13.16 -12.09
N PHE A 572 -3.33 12.25 -12.93
CA PHE A 572 -2.69 11.82 -14.19
C PHE A 572 -3.43 12.26 -15.45
N GLY A 573 -4.23 13.31 -15.32
CA GLY A 573 -4.84 13.97 -16.45
C GLY A 573 -5.78 13.09 -17.26
N VAL A 574 -7.08 13.29 -17.11
CA VAL A 574 -8.09 12.79 -18.08
C VAL A 574 -7.72 13.20 -19.51
N GLY A 575 -7.00 14.30 -19.72
CA GLY A 575 -6.40 14.65 -21.00
C GLY A 575 -5.45 13.57 -21.53
N TYR A 576 -4.79 12.85 -20.65
CA TYR A 576 -3.98 11.69 -20.99
C TYR A 576 -4.84 10.54 -21.55
N MET A 577 -6.05 10.38 -21.06
CA MET A 577 -7.00 9.33 -21.44
C MET A 577 -7.87 9.69 -22.65
N ASN A 578 -7.88 10.94 -23.13
CA ASN A 578 -8.75 11.43 -24.20
C ASN A 578 -8.04 11.56 -25.56
N GLY A 579 -7.14 10.65 -25.90
CA GLY A 579 -6.41 10.68 -27.18
C GLY A 579 -5.18 11.58 -27.20
N ALA A 580 -5.00 12.44 -26.22
CA ALA A 580 -3.80 13.29 -26.09
C ALA A 580 -2.54 12.46 -25.84
N ALA A 581 -2.67 11.35 -25.12
CA ALA A 581 -1.58 10.41 -24.90
C ALA A 581 -1.10 9.77 -26.20
N VAL A 582 -2.01 9.47 -27.13
CA VAL A 582 -1.66 8.91 -28.43
C VAL A 582 -0.93 9.95 -29.29
N SER A 583 -1.38 11.21 -29.31
CA SER A 583 -0.71 12.29 -30.03
C SER A 583 0.69 12.56 -29.49
N LEU A 584 0.85 12.57 -28.17
CA LEU A 584 2.16 12.67 -27.53
C LEU A 584 3.04 11.47 -27.85
N ALA A 585 2.50 10.26 -27.80
CA ALA A 585 3.23 9.05 -28.13
C ALA A 585 3.68 9.03 -29.58
N GLN A 586 2.84 9.46 -30.54
CA GLN A 586 3.18 9.60 -31.95
C GLN A 586 4.36 10.55 -32.17
N HIS A 587 4.43 11.63 -31.39
CA HIS A 587 5.58 12.53 -31.42
C HIS A 587 6.83 11.88 -30.81
N LEU A 588 6.70 11.27 -29.62
CA LEU A 588 7.82 10.70 -28.88
C LEU A 588 8.45 9.48 -29.59
N VAL A 589 7.68 8.74 -30.37
CA VAL A 589 8.17 7.57 -31.14
C VAL A 589 9.32 7.95 -32.09
N THR A 590 9.35 9.19 -32.56
CA THR A 590 10.42 9.70 -33.41
C THR A 590 11.76 9.80 -32.69
N TYR A 591 11.73 9.91 -31.38
CA TYR A 591 12.93 10.14 -30.56
C TYR A 591 13.38 8.88 -29.81
N PHE A 592 12.47 7.98 -29.49
CA PHE A 592 12.70 6.84 -28.60
C PHE A 592 13.30 5.63 -29.34
N GLY A 593 14.24 4.96 -28.68
CA GLY A 593 14.78 3.66 -29.08
C GLY A 593 15.93 3.73 -30.10
N PRO A 594 16.55 2.57 -30.39
CA PRO A 594 17.61 2.47 -31.38
C PRO A 594 17.14 2.98 -32.76
N GLY A 595 17.85 3.95 -33.31
CA GLY A 595 17.45 4.62 -34.55
C GLY A 595 16.61 5.89 -34.35
N GLY A 596 16.10 6.14 -33.14
CA GLY A 596 15.44 7.38 -32.78
C GLY A 596 16.41 8.56 -32.73
N LEU A 597 15.88 9.78 -32.83
CA LEU A 597 16.70 10.99 -32.86
C LEU A 597 17.57 11.15 -31.62
N TRP A 598 17.09 10.74 -30.45
CA TRP A 598 17.88 10.79 -29.21
C TRP A 598 19.04 9.80 -29.19
N TRP A 599 18.87 8.62 -29.74
CA TRP A 599 19.92 7.60 -29.76
C TRP A 599 21.05 7.95 -30.72
N ASN A 600 20.78 8.81 -31.72
CA ASN A 600 21.76 9.23 -32.73
C ASN A 600 22.50 10.52 -32.38
N THR A 601 22.09 11.23 -31.33
CA THR A 601 22.79 12.41 -30.86
C THR A 601 23.86 12.02 -29.84
N THR A 602 25.12 12.15 -30.18
CA THR A 602 26.21 12.12 -29.22
C THR A 602 25.94 13.20 -28.16
N PRO A 603 25.93 12.91 -26.85
CA PRO A 603 25.75 13.94 -25.85
C PRO A 603 26.82 15.02 -26.05
N SER A 604 26.41 16.24 -26.39
CA SER A 604 27.36 17.35 -26.49
C SER A 604 27.86 17.65 -25.07
N SER A 605 29.15 17.55 -24.87
CA SER A 605 29.84 17.82 -23.61
C SER A 605 29.76 19.28 -23.14
N SER A 606 28.86 20.08 -23.71
CA SER A 606 28.66 21.48 -23.35
C SER A 606 27.28 21.97 -23.76
N SER A 607 26.28 21.75 -22.97
CA SER A 607 25.11 22.63 -22.96
C SER A 607 25.10 23.45 -21.67
N SER A 608 25.86 24.53 -21.66
CA SER A 608 25.48 25.71 -20.89
C SER A 608 23.99 25.98 -21.13
N SER A 609 23.24 26.06 -20.06
CA SER A 609 21.85 26.46 -19.97
C SER A 609 21.45 27.46 -21.06
N LYS A 610 20.73 26.98 -22.08
CA LYS A 610 19.83 27.87 -22.82
C LYS A 610 18.45 27.66 -22.21
N SER A 611 18.07 28.58 -21.33
CA SER A 611 16.71 28.82 -20.95
C SER A 611 15.85 28.94 -22.22
N GLN A 612 15.05 27.93 -22.51
CA GLN A 612 13.90 28.15 -23.38
C GLN A 612 12.75 28.58 -22.45
N GLY A 613 12.55 29.89 -22.41
CA GLY A 613 11.34 30.50 -21.93
C GLY A 613 10.18 30.16 -22.86
N ASN A 614 9.06 29.99 -22.21
CA ASN A 614 7.63 29.84 -22.54
C ASN A 614 7.09 28.45 -22.41
#